data_157a074da7fc8c91c089d99a53f37ae2
#
_entry.id   157a074da7fc8c91c089d99a53f37ae2
#
_cell.length_a   1.000
_cell.length_b   1.000
_cell.length_c   1.000
_cell.angle_alpha   90.00
_cell.angle_beta   90.00
_cell.angle_gamma   90.00
#
_symmetry.space_group_name_H-M   'P 1'
#
loop_
_entity.id
_entity.type
_entity.pdbx_description
1 polymer ?
#
loop_
_entity_poly.entity_id
_entity_poly.type
_entity_poly.pdbx_seq_one_letter_code
_entity_poly.pdbx_strand_id
1 'polypeptide(L)'
;MLDDGLIPSFDDPIKKLVDDGGFDSVQNKDITWRQMLQMTSEWHGELWGKPDQIDHNRDLKIQPNDNTAKGKQRQLKKPGTYWEYNDVRVNRLSLALLRVAQQPLPDLLKERIMDPINASQTWEWHGYENSWINLGGRQMQSVSGGSHWGGGLFINSLDQARIGLLMLNRGCWNGKQLLSENYISQALTPCSVNPDYGLFWWLNNSGKRLTSATRNSACAVGFGGNFIWIEPDFKLVCVTRWLESSAYNEFCQKVLRVIRSNG
;
A
#
# COMPACT_ATOMS: atom_id res chain seq x y z
N MET A 1 0.18 -14.61 -0.88
CA MET A 1 -1.18 -14.97 -1.39
C MET A 1 -1.18 -15.22 -2.89
N LEU A 2 -0.65 -14.31 -3.74
CA LEU A 2 -0.47 -14.61 -5.18
C LEU A 2 0.49 -15.80 -5.36
N ASP A 3 1.68 -15.72 -4.76
CA ASP A 3 2.70 -16.76 -4.85
C ASP A 3 2.28 -18.11 -4.23
N ASP A 4 1.32 -18.10 -3.32
CA ASP A 4 0.72 -19.29 -2.70
C ASP A 4 -0.50 -19.83 -3.50
N GLY A 5 -0.90 -19.15 -4.57
CA GLY A 5 -2.07 -19.53 -5.37
C GLY A 5 -3.43 -19.26 -4.71
N LEU A 6 -3.46 -18.61 -3.54
CA LEU A 6 -4.72 -18.23 -2.86
C LEU A 6 -5.48 -17.16 -3.65
N ILE A 7 -4.76 -16.32 -4.36
CA ILE A 7 -5.28 -15.37 -5.36
C ILE A 7 -4.67 -15.79 -6.69
N PRO A 8 -5.43 -16.42 -7.60
CA PRO A 8 -4.88 -16.93 -8.86
C PRO A 8 -4.34 -15.84 -9.78
N SER A 9 -5.00 -14.70 -9.84
CA SER A 9 -4.59 -13.55 -10.62
C SER A 9 -5.05 -12.25 -9.97
N PHE A 10 -4.22 -11.20 -10.05
CA PHE A 10 -4.65 -9.86 -9.66
C PHE A 10 -5.75 -9.29 -10.59
N ASP A 11 -5.91 -9.84 -11.77
CA ASP A 11 -6.92 -9.40 -12.74
C ASP A 11 -8.26 -10.15 -12.58
N ASP A 12 -8.34 -11.09 -11.65
CA ASP A 12 -9.60 -11.72 -11.29
C ASP A 12 -10.47 -10.80 -10.43
N PRO A 13 -11.79 -10.80 -10.65
CA PRO A 13 -12.74 -10.14 -9.75
C PRO A 13 -12.65 -10.68 -8.32
N ILE A 14 -12.62 -9.77 -7.35
CA ILE A 14 -12.55 -10.14 -5.92
C ILE A 14 -13.75 -10.98 -5.50
N LYS A 15 -14.91 -10.71 -6.07
CA LYS A 15 -16.16 -11.46 -5.80
C LYS A 15 -16.03 -12.96 -6.03
N LYS A 16 -15.13 -13.42 -6.88
CA LYS A 16 -14.91 -14.86 -7.09
C LYS A 16 -14.44 -15.60 -5.83
N LEU A 17 -13.75 -14.91 -4.92
CA LEU A 17 -13.16 -15.45 -3.70
C LEU A 17 -13.77 -14.90 -2.42
N VAL A 18 -14.47 -13.77 -2.49
CA VAL A 18 -15.02 -13.06 -1.32
C VAL A 18 -16.51 -12.86 -1.50
N ASP A 19 -17.29 -13.60 -0.71
CA ASP A 19 -18.76 -13.54 -0.68
C ASP A 19 -19.20 -12.97 0.67
N ASP A 20 -19.18 -11.65 0.80
CA ASP A 20 -19.55 -10.95 2.04
C ASP A 20 -20.43 -9.70 1.81
N GLY A 21 -21.04 -9.62 0.62
CA GLY A 21 -21.89 -8.51 0.22
C GLY A 21 -21.15 -7.27 -0.28
N GLY A 22 -19.88 -7.10 0.05
CA GLY A 22 -19.12 -5.89 -0.29
C GLY A 22 -18.78 -5.73 -1.76
N PHE A 23 -18.93 -6.81 -2.55
CA PHE A 23 -18.68 -6.82 -4.00
C PHE A 23 -19.91 -7.28 -4.80
N ASP A 24 -21.14 -7.08 -4.27
CA ASP A 24 -22.36 -7.56 -4.94
C ASP A 24 -23.03 -6.52 -5.82
N SER A 25 -22.80 -5.24 -5.55
CA SER A 25 -23.44 -4.17 -6.31
C SER A 25 -22.97 -4.16 -7.77
N VAL A 26 -23.77 -3.55 -8.64
CA VAL A 26 -23.42 -3.36 -10.05
C VAL A 26 -22.09 -2.62 -10.21
N GLN A 27 -21.81 -1.66 -9.31
CA GLN A 27 -20.55 -0.91 -9.30
C GLN A 27 -19.37 -1.79 -8.90
N ASN A 28 -19.54 -2.71 -7.94
CA ASN A 28 -18.43 -3.40 -7.28
C ASN A 28 -18.13 -4.80 -7.83
N LYS A 29 -19.10 -5.46 -8.47
CA LYS A 29 -19.03 -6.91 -8.78
C LYS A 29 -17.87 -7.34 -9.67
N ASP A 30 -17.38 -6.44 -10.50
CA ASP A 30 -16.30 -6.70 -11.46
C ASP A 30 -14.96 -6.09 -11.01
N ILE A 31 -14.89 -5.52 -9.80
CA ILE A 31 -13.65 -4.96 -9.26
C ILE A 31 -12.63 -6.07 -9.04
N THR A 32 -11.44 -5.87 -9.61
CA THR A 32 -10.31 -6.80 -9.51
C THR A 32 -9.39 -6.45 -8.34
N TRP A 33 -8.57 -7.41 -7.91
CA TRP A 33 -7.52 -7.21 -6.94
C TRP A 33 -6.55 -6.10 -7.37
N ARG A 34 -6.16 -6.11 -8.66
CA ARG A 34 -5.29 -5.08 -9.24
C ARG A 34 -5.88 -3.68 -9.09
N GLN A 35 -7.16 -3.53 -9.38
CA GLN A 35 -7.82 -2.21 -9.28
C GLN A 35 -7.86 -1.70 -7.84
N MET A 36 -8.02 -2.56 -6.84
CA MET A 36 -7.91 -2.16 -5.43
C MET A 36 -6.48 -1.76 -5.08
N LEU A 37 -5.50 -2.59 -5.46
CA LEU A 37 -4.07 -2.34 -5.20
C LEU A 37 -3.54 -1.09 -5.91
N GLN A 38 -4.07 -0.74 -7.08
CA GLN A 38 -3.71 0.44 -7.86
C GLN A 38 -4.53 1.69 -7.51
N MET A 39 -5.45 1.63 -6.54
CA MET A 39 -6.33 2.75 -6.20
C MET A 39 -7.24 3.21 -7.36
N THR A 40 -7.63 2.28 -8.23
CA THR A 40 -8.52 2.54 -9.37
C THR A 40 -9.85 1.81 -9.28
N SER A 41 -10.15 1.22 -8.13
CA SER A 41 -11.34 0.35 -7.96
C SER A 41 -12.66 1.09 -8.06
N GLU A 42 -12.71 2.36 -7.65
CA GLU A 42 -13.99 3.09 -7.50
C GLU A 42 -15.02 2.28 -6.70
N TRP A 43 -14.52 1.44 -5.76
CA TRP A 43 -15.38 0.69 -4.86
C TRP A 43 -16.27 1.65 -4.08
N HIS A 44 -17.55 1.32 -4.00
CA HIS A 44 -18.57 2.10 -3.33
C HIS A 44 -19.17 1.33 -2.16
N GLY A 45 -19.21 1.97 -1.00
CA GLY A 45 -19.82 1.39 0.18
C GLY A 45 -19.32 2.01 1.47
N GLU A 46 -19.70 1.33 2.54
CA GLU A 46 -19.31 1.67 3.90
C GLU A 46 -18.56 0.49 4.52
N LEU A 47 -17.53 0.78 5.28
CA LEU A 47 -16.81 -0.22 6.06
C LEU A 47 -16.43 0.36 7.42
N TRP A 48 -16.76 -0.37 8.49
CA TRP A 48 -16.47 0.02 9.88
C TRP A 48 -17.03 1.39 10.26
N GLY A 49 -18.25 1.71 9.78
CA GLY A 49 -18.91 2.99 10.00
C GLY A 49 -18.31 4.17 9.20
N LYS A 50 -17.55 3.87 8.13
CA LYS A 50 -16.93 4.89 7.26
C LYS A 50 -17.32 4.67 5.82
N PRO A 51 -18.08 5.59 5.19
CA PRO A 51 -18.35 5.55 3.77
C PRO A 51 -17.08 5.91 2.97
N ASP A 52 -16.88 5.30 1.80
CA ASP A 52 -15.75 5.60 0.92
C ASP A 52 -15.71 7.07 0.48
N GLN A 53 -16.87 7.73 0.49
CA GLN A 53 -17.01 9.15 0.16
C GLN A 53 -16.09 10.07 0.98
N ILE A 54 -15.75 9.73 2.23
CA ILE A 54 -14.95 10.61 3.09
C ILE A 54 -13.56 10.94 2.51
N ASP A 55 -13.08 10.14 1.58
CA ASP A 55 -11.80 10.35 0.90
C ASP A 55 -11.94 10.79 -0.56
N HIS A 56 -13.16 11.01 -1.06
CA HIS A 56 -13.35 11.56 -2.39
C HIS A 56 -12.67 12.93 -2.52
N ASN A 57 -12.10 13.21 -3.67
CA ASN A 57 -11.43 14.47 -4.00
C ASN A 57 -10.25 14.83 -3.05
N ARG A 58 -9.61 13.83 -2.45
CA ARG A 58 -8.45 14.05 -1.59
C ARG A 58 -7.24 14.48 -2.43
N ASP A 59 -6.67 15.64 -2.12
CA ASP A 59 -5.42 16.10 -2.73
C ASP A 59 -4.22 15.53 -1.98
N LEU A 60 -3.37 14.80 -2.70
CA LEU A 60 -2.15 14.15 -2.18
C LEU A 60 -0.87 14.75 -2.76
N LYS A 61 -0.95 15.95 -3.34
CA LYS A 61 0.25 16.65 -3.80
C LYS A 61 1.19 16.90 -2.62
N ILE A 62 2.48 16.86 -2.94
CA ILE A 62 3.49 17.43 -2.03
C ILE A 62 3.20 18.92 -1.93
N GLN A 63 3.11 19.41 -0.72
CA GLN A 63 2.71 20.79 -0.39
C GLN A 63 3.06 21.86 -1.46
N PRO A 64 2.18 22.84 -1.71
CA PRO A 64 0.87 23.02 -1.06
C PRO A 64 -0.18 22.07 -1.64
N ASN A 65 -1.07 21.56 -0.79
CA ASN A 65 -2.24 20.79 -1.21
C ASN A 65 -3.55 21.52 -0.85
N ASP A 66 -4.62 21.20 -1.56
CA ASP A 66 -5.96 21.72 -1.30
C ASP A 66 -6.95 20.58 -1.06
N ASN A 67 -7.34 20.41 0.19
CA ASN A 67 -8.34 19.43 0.61
C ASN A 67 -9.73 20.04 0.90
N THR A 68 -10.04 21.24 0.41
CA THR A 68 -11.37 21.86 0.59
C THR A 68 -12.50 21.08 -0.08
N ALA A 69 -12.19 20.28 -1.09
CA ALA A 69 -13.12 19.40 -1.77
C ALA A 69 -13.17 17.98 -1.18
N LYS A 70 -12.27 17.62 -0.24
CA LYS A 70 -12.23 16.28 0.34
C LYS A 70 -13.57 15.94 1.00
N GLY A 71 -14.06 14.72 0.73
CA GLY A 71 -15.33 14.23 1.26
C GLY A 71 -16.59 14.75 0.53
N LYS A 72 -16.46 15.66 -0.43
CA LYS A 72 -17.60 16.08 -1.25
C LYS A 72 -18.02 14.94 -2.19
N GLN A 73 -19.33 14.76 -2.30
CA GLN A 73 -19.88 13.75 -3.20
C GLN A 73 -19.50 14.02 -4.66
N ARG A 74 -19.20 12.98 -5.39
CA ARG A 74 -18.97 12.98 -6.84
C ARG A 74 -19.59 11.76 -7.48
N GLN A 75 -19.79 11.83 -8.78
CA GLN A 75 -20.16 10.64 -9.56
C GLN A 75 -18.99 9.67 -9.62
N LEU A 76 -19.25 8.42 -9.29
CA LEU A 76 -18.27 7.34 -9.44
C LEU A 76 -17.97 7.08 -10.92
N LYS A 77 -16.76 6.68 -11.20
CA LYS A 77 -16.32 6.26 -12.52
C LYS A 77 -16.36 4.74 -12.63
N LYS A 78 -16.22 4.25 -13.85
CA LYS A 78 -16.06 2.80 -14.07
C LYS A 78 -14.76 2.32 -13.39
N PRO A 79 -14.77 1.19 -12.66
CA PRO A 79 -13.56 0.59 -12.11
C PRO A 79 -12.44 0.46 -13.18
N GLY A 80 -11.23 0.83 -12.78
CA GLY A 80 -10.05 0.84 -13.64
C GLY A 80 -9.83 2.10 -14.49
N THR A 81 -10.75 3.09 -14.45
CA THR A 81 -10.66 4.30 -15.31
C THR A 81 -10.36 5.60 -14.57
N TYR A 82 -10.33 5.56 -13.24
CA TYR A 82 -10.08 6.73 -12.41
C TYR A 82 -9.21 6.35 -11.21
N TRP A 83 -8.18 7.13 -10.93
CA TRP A 83 -7.30 6.94 -9.81
C TRP A 83 -7.67 7.89 -8.67
N GLU A 84 -7.91 7.33 -7.48
CA GLU A 84 -8.16 8.10 -6.28
C GLU A 84 -7.69 7.33 -5.05
N TYR A 85 -6.76 7.90 -4.30
CA TYR A 85 -6.31 7.33 -3.04
C TYR A 85 -7.43 7.40 -1.99
N ASN A 86 -7.83 6.24 -1.46
CA ASN A 86 -8.98 6.14 -0.57
C ASN A 86 -8.71 5.10 0.51
N ASP A 87 -8.59 5.56 1.76
CA ASP A 87 -8.23 4.69 2.88
C ASP A 87 -9.34 3.69 3.23
N VAL A 88 -10.61 4.01 3.01
CA VAL A 88 -11.73 3.07 3.21
C VAL A 88 -11.61 1.90 2.23
N ARG A 89 -11.22 2.17 0.98
CA ARG A 89 -10.96 1.15 -0.03
C ARG A 89 -9.75 0.28 0.32
N VAL A 90 -8.70 0.86 0.93
CA VAL A 90 -7.57 0.08 1.47
C VAL A 90 -8.04 -0.88 2.56
N ASN A 91 -8.85 -0.38 3.50
CA ASN A 91 -9.38 -1.22 4.56
C ASN A 91 -10.33 -2.30 4.03
N ARG A 92 -11.09 -2.01 2.97
CA ARG A 92 -11.92 -3.00 2.28
C ARG A 92 -11.08 -4.11 1.65
N LEU A 93 -9.94 -3.76 1.05
CA LEU A 93 -8.98 -4.76 0.56
C LEU A 93 -8.41 -5.60 1.70
N SER A 94 -8.03 -5.00 2.82
CA SER A 94 -7.54 -5.73 4.00
C SER A 94 -8.55 -6.77 4.50
N LEU A 95 -9.84 -6.40 4.56
CA LEU A 95 -10.89 -7.36 4.90
C LEU A 95 -11.02 -8.49 3.87
N ALA A 96 -10.96 -8.16 2.58
CA ALA A 96 -11.00 -9.17 1.52
C ALA A 96 -9.83 -10.15 1.61
N LEU A 97 -8.62 -9.63 1.87
CA LEU A 97 -7.42 -10.46 2.08
C LEU A 97 -7.54 -11.35 3.33
N LEU A 98 -8.09 -10.84 4.44
CA LEU A 98 -8.35 -11.62 5.64
C LEU A 98 -9.30 -12.79 5.36
N ARG A 99 -10.36 -12.55 4.56
CA ARG A 99 -11.30 -13.61 4.17
C ARG A 99 -10.68 -14.69 3.30
N VAL A 100 -9.77 -14.30 2.38
CA VAL A 100 -9.04 -15.27 1.55
C VAL A 100 -7.99 -16.03 2.38
N ALA A 101 -7.29 -15.34 3.28
CA ALA A 101 -6.25 -15.95 4.10
C ALA A 101 -6.80 -16.92 5.16
N GLN A 102 -8.02 -16.71 5.65
CA GLN A 102 -8.64 -17.46 6.75
C GLN A 102 -7.81 -17.46 8.05
N GLN A 103 -6.90 -16.48 8.16
CA GLN A 103 -6.05 -16.25 9.34
C GLN A 103 -5.75 -14.76 9.50
N PRO A 104 -5.43 -14.26 10.70
CA PRO A 104 -5.08 -12.87 10.91
C PRO A 104 -3.93 -12.41 10.00
N LEU A 105 -4.11 -11.27 9.32
CA LEU A 105 -3.06 -10.74 8.45
C LEU A 105 -1.75 -10.41 9.17
N PRO A 106 -1.76 -9.95 10.45
CA PRO A 106 -0.52 -9.81 11.22
C PRO A 106 0.26 -11.13 11.37
N ASP A 107 -0.43 -12.25 11.61
CA ASP A 107 0.21 -13.56 11.74
C ASP A 107 0.83 -13.99 10.40
N LEU A 108 0.09 -13.80 9.30
CA LEU A 108 0.58 -14.07 7.96
C LEU A 108 1.80 -13.19 7.61
N LEU A 109 1.75 -11.90 7.93
CA LEU A 109 2.88 -10.98 7.72
C LEU A 109 4.09 -11.41 8.55
N LYS A 110 3.86 -11.76 9.82
CA LYS A 110 4.92 -12.24 10.71
C LYS A 110 5.63 -13.46 10.12
N GLU A 111 4.87 -14.51 9.81
CA GLU A 111 5.39 -15.77 9.33
C GLU A 111 6.12 -15.65 7.99
N ARG A 112 5.51 -14.91 7.05
CA ARG A 112 5.98 -14.90 5.66
C ARG A 112 7.05 -13.85 5.37
N ILE A 113 7.06 -12.76 6.13
CA ILE A 113 7.95 -11.63 5.86
C ILE A 113 8.78 -11.23 7.08
N MET A 114 8.14 -10.89 8.21
CA MET A 114 8.85 -10.21 9.30
C MET A 114 9.87 -11.11 9.98
N ASP A 115 9.53 -12.35 10.29
CA ASP A 115 10.47 -13.32 10.87
C ASP A 115 11.59 -13.69 9.86
N PRO A 116 11.29 -14.02 8.59
CA PRO A 116 12.33 -14.30 7.58
C PRO A 116 13.33 -13.15 7.34
N ILE A 117 12.91 -11.89 7.44
CA ILE A 117 13.82 -10.73 7.30
C ILE A 117 14.50 -10.34 8.62
N ASN A 118 14.34 -11.12 9.68
CA ASN A 118 14.84 -10.83 11.03
C ASN A 118 14.38 -9.47 11.56
N ALA A 119 13.11 -9.14 11.33
CA ALA A 119 12.49 -7.96 11.94
C ALA A 119 12.40 -8.12 13.46
N SER A 120 12.36 -7.01 14.19
CA SER A 120 12.14 -7.03 15.63
C SER A 120 10.78 -7.65 15.98
N GLN A 121 10.61 -8.00 17.25
CA GLN A 121 9.31 -8.48 17.74
C GLN A 121 8.45 -7.33 18.32
N THR A 122 8.80 -6.07 18.02
CA THR A 122 8.16 -4.88 18.58
C THR A 122 7.15 -4.21 17.65
N TRP A 123 7.00 -4.73 16.42
CA TRP A 123 5.99 -4.23 15.52
C TRP A 123 4.61 -4.79 15.85
N GLU A 124 3.56 -4.00 15.60
CA GLU A 124 2.18 -4.38 15.84
C GLU A 124 1.30 -3.83 14.70
N TRP A 125 0.29 -4.60 14.28
CA TRP A 125 -0.62 -4.16 13.24
C TRP A 125 -2.07 -4.27 13.75
N HIS A 126 -2.71 -3.12 13.90
CA HIS A 126 -4.03 -2.99 14.49
C HIS A 126 -5.08 -2.57 13.47
N GLY A 127 -6.29 -3.10 13.66
CA GLY A 127 -7.50 -2.56 13.02
C GLY A 127 -8.16 -1.51 13.91
N TYR A 128 -9.36 -1.11 13.51
CA TYR A 128 -10.21 -0.27 14.36
C TYR A 128 -10.88 -1.10 15.46
N GLU A 129 -11.31 -0.45 16.53
CA GLU A 129 -11.99 -1.09 17.65
C GLU A 129 -13.20 -1.93 17.20
N ASN A 130 -13.94 -1.48 16.20
CA ASN A 130 -15.11 -2.14 15.64
C ASN A 130 -14.83 -3.05 14.43
N SER A 131 -13.57 -3.35 14.10
CA SER A 131 -13.19 -4.10 12.88
C SER A 131 -13.03 -5.60 13.10
N TRP A 132 -13.77 -6.17 14.06
CA TRP A 132 -13.74 -7.60 14.35
C TRP A 132 -14.80 -8.36 13.56
N ILE A 133 -14.40 -9.50 13.00
CA ILE A 133 -15.28 -10.43 12.30
C ILE A 133 -15.19 -11.84 12.89
N ASN A 134 -16.24 -12.62 12.77
CA ASN A 134 -16.17 -14.05 13.01
C ASN A 134 -15.90 -14.75 11.67
N LEU A 135 -14.83 -15.52 11.63
CA LEU A 135 -14.42 -16.28 10.45
C LEU A 135 -14.08 -17.70 10.88
N GLY A 136 -14.83 -18.69 10.40
CA GLY A 136 -14.66 -20.08 10.79
C GLY A 136 -14.78 -20.34 12.30
N GLY A 137 -15.64 -19.60 13.00
CA GLY A 137 -15.83 -19.72 14.46
C GLY A 137 -14.78 -18.97 15.29
N ARG A 138 -13.83 -18.29 14.67
CA ARG A 138 -12.78 -17.50 15.35
C ARG A 138 -13.02 -16.01 15.16
N GLN A 139 -12.87 -15.23 16.23
CA GLN A 139 -12.83 -13.78 16.15
C GLN A 139 -11.48 -13.33 15.60
N MET A 140 -11.51 -12.57 14.50
CA MET A 140 -10.31 -12.01 13.87
C MET A 140 -10.51 -10.53 13.61
N GLN A 141 -9.48 -9.73 13.88
CA GLN A 141 -9.50 -8.31 13.55
C GLN A 141 -9.08 -8.08 12.10
N SER A 142 -9.90 -7.34 11.36
CA SER A 142 -9.47 -6.78 10.09
C SER A 142 -8.57 -5.58 10.36
N VAL A 143 -7.28 -5.74 10.08
CA VAL A 143 -6.31 -4.67 10.26
C VAL A 143 -6.49 -3.56 9.24
N SER A 144 -6.16 -2.34 9.60
CA SER A 144 -6.27 -1.19 8.72
C SER A 144 -4.95 -0.89 8.00
N GLY A 145 -5.04 -0.63 6.71
CA GLY A 145 -3.95 -0.05 5.92
C GLY A 145 -4.16 1.45 5.71
N GLY A 146 -5.41 1.92 5.88
CA GLY A 146 -5.77 3.33 5.85
C GLY A 146 -6.10 3.84 7.25
N SER A 147 -5.46 4.90 7.70
CA SER A 147 -5.56 5.33 9.10
C SER A 147 -6.47 6.53 9.29
N HIS A 148 -7.76 6.26 9.40
CA HIS A 148 -8.70 7.29 9.82
C HIS A 148 -8.81 7.42 11.35
N TRP A 149 -8.73 6.33 12.11
CA TRP A 149 -9.04 6.33 13.54
C TRP A 149 -8.13 5.40 14.35
N GLY A 150 -6.82 5.56 14.21
CA GLY A 150 -5.89 4.90 15.13
C GLY A 150 -5.47 3.48 14.78
N GLY A 151 -5.98 2.88 13.68
CA GLY A 151 -5.44 1.62 13.18
C GLY A 151 -4.15 1.83 12.37
N GLY A 152 -3.46 0.75 12.05
CA GLY A 152 -2.27 0.78 11.20
C GLY A 152 -1.12 -0.07 11.74
N LEU A 153 -0.02 -0.04 10.99
CA LEU A 153 1.19 -0.78 11.32
C LEU A 153 2.14 0.10 12.15
N PHE A 154 2.36 -0.29 13.39
CA PHE A 154 3.38 0.28 14.27
C PHE A 154 4.69 -0.50 14.05
N ILE A 155 5.72 0.18 13.60
CA ILE A 155 6.97 -0.46 13.17
C ILE A 155 8.14 0.50 13.37
N ASN A 156 9.30 0.03 13.76
CA ASN A 156 10.49 0.85 13.89
C ASN A 156 11.17 1.10 12.52
N SER A 157 12.09 2.07 12.47
CA SER A 157 12.73 2.47 11.21
C SER A 157 13.65 1.40 10.62
N LEU A 158 14.28 0.56 11.45
CA LEU A 158 15.13 -0.51 10.96
C LEU A 158 14.32 -1.61 10.27
N ASP A 159 13.17 -1.95 10.81
CA ASP A 159 12.29 -2.94 10.17
C ASP A 159 11.65 -2.38 8.89
N GLN A 160 11.33 -1.09 8.85
CA GLN A 160 10.94 -0.42 7.60
C GLN A 160 12.05 -0.49 6.56
N ALA A 161 13.32 -0.29 6.97
CA ALA A 161 14.45 -0.40 6.06
C ALA A 161 14.65 -1.84 5.56
N ARG A 162 14.41 -2.86 6.39
CA ARG A 162 14.44 -4.27 5.95
C ARG A 162 13.38 -4.57 4.89
N ILE A 163 12.17 -4.03 5.06
CA ILE A 163 11.10 -4.14 4.03
C ILE A 163 11.55 -3.46 2.74
N GLY A 164 12.10 -2.25 2.83
CA GLY A 164 12.65 -1.54 1.68
C GLY A 164 13.78 -2.32 0.98
N LEU A 165 14.66 -2.94 1.75
CA LEU A 165 15.76 -3.75 1.24
C LEU A 165 15.26 -5.05 0.58
N LEU A 166 14.23 -5.69 1.12
CA LEU A 166 13.57 -6.83 0.49
C LEU A 166 13.02 -6.47 -0.90
N MET A 167 12.37 -5.31 -1.01
CA MET A 167 11.88 -4.81 -2.30
C MET A 167 13.01 -4.47 -3.26
N LEU A 168 14.07 -3.79 -2.79
CA LEU A 168 15.26 -3.46 -3.58
C LEU A 168 15.94 -4.71 -4.14
N ASN A 169 16.02 -5.77 -3.33
CA ASN A 169 16.58 -7.07 -3.69
C ASN A 169 15.59 -7.98 -4.43
N ARG A 170 14.55 -7.40 -5.03
CA ARG A 170 13.55 -8.12 -5.83
C ARG A 170 12.92 -9.30 -5.09
N GLY A 171 12.67 -9.13 -3.80
CA GLY A 171 12.02 -10.14 -2.95
C GLY A 171 12.95 -11.22 -2.39
N CYS A 172 14.26 -11.11 -2.64
CA CYS A 172 15.26 -12.03 -2.11
C CYS A 172 15.86 -11.50 -0.80
N TRP A 173 15.97 -12.37 0.18
CA TRP A 173 16.59 -12.09 1.48
C TRP A 173 17.53 -13.24 1.87
N ASN A 174 18.81 -12.93 2.09
CA ASN A 174 19.85 -13.92 2.43
C ASN A 174 19.84 -15.16 1.53
N GLY A 175 19.67 -14.97 0.22
CA GLY A 175 19.63 -16.03 -0.78
C GLY A 175 18.30 -16.79 -0.87
N LYS A 176 17.30 -16.45 -0.06
CA LYS A 176 15.96 -17.04 -0.11
C LYS A 176 14.96 -16.08 -0.77
N GLN A 177 14.23 -16.55 -1.77
CA GLN A 177 13.15 -15.79 -2.40
C GLN A 177 11.91 -15.84 -1.48
N LEU A 178 11.57 -14.69 -0.87
CA LEU A 178 10.39 -14.54 0.01
C LEU A 178 9.18 -14.01 -0.74
N LEU A 179 9.40 -13.13 -1.72
CA LEU A 179 8.38 -12.61 -2.63
C LEU A 179 8.87 -12.91 -4.06
N SER A 180 8.00 -13.40 -4.92
CA SER A 180 8.42 -13.71 -6.29
C SER A 180 8.87 -12.46 -7.04
N GLU A 181 9.83 -12.62 -7.95
CA GLU A 181 10.23 -11.53 -8.86
C GLU A 181 9.06 -11.03 -9.71
N ASN A 182 8.15 -11.94 -10.07
CA ASN A 182 6.92 -11.61 -10.77
C ASN A 182 6.05 -10.63 -9.96
N TYR A 183 5.86 -10.91 -8.66
CA TYR A 183 5.13 -10.00 -7.78
C TYR A 183 5.82 -8.63 -7.69
N ILE A 184 7.13 -8.59 -7.45
CA ILE A 184 7.90 -7.34 -7.36
C ILE A 184 7.79 -6.54 -8.66
N SER A 185 7.91 -7.22 -9.81
CA SER A 185 7.75 -6.58 -11.12
C SER A 185 6.37 -5.96 -11.28
N GLN A 186 5.31 -6.69 -10.94
CA GLN A 186 3.95 -6.18 -10.99
C GLN A 186 3.73 -5.02 -10.01
N ALA A 187 4.29 -5.12 -8.78
CA ALA A 187 4.13 -4.10 -7.75
C ALA A 187 4.75 -2.75 -8.15
N LEU A 188 5.82 -2.78 -8.93
CA LEU A 188 6.53 -1.59 -9.41
C LEU A 188 6.20 -1.23 -10.86
N THR A 189 5.23 -1.89 -11.48
CA THR A 189 4.73 -1.52 -12.81
C THR A 189 3.76 -0.35 -12.69
N PRO A 190 3.96 0.73 -13.48
CA PRO A 190 3.09 1.89 -13.48
C PRO A 190 1.63 1.54 -13.80
N CYS A 191 0.70 2.12 -13.06
CA CYS A 191 -0.72 2.08 -13.38
C CYS A 191 -1.01 2.88 -14.65
N SER A 192 -1.87 2.38 -15.52
CA SER A 192 -2.23 3.06 -16.78
C SER A 192 -2.90 4.41 -16.59
N VAL A 193 -3.60 4.59 -15.46
CA VAL A 193 -4.32 5.82 -15.12
C VAL A 193 -3.45 6.81 -14.34
N ASN A 194 -2.49 6.29 -13.55
CA ASN A 194 -1.54 7.10 -12.81
C ASN A 194 -0.14 6.48 -12.92
N PRO A 195 0.72 6.99 -13.80
CA PRO A 195 2.04 6.39 -14.04
C PRO A 195 2.99 6.48 -12.84
N ASP A 196 2.69 7.29 -11.84
CA ASP A 196 3.48 7.41 -10.61
C ASP A 196 2.93 6.54 -9.47
N TYR A 197 2.14 5.49 -9.79
CA TYR A 197 1.59 4.56 -8.81
C TYR A 197 1.60 3.12 -9.32
N GLY A 198 2.08 2.20 -8.48
CA GLY A 198 2.05 0.75 -8.71
C GLY A 198 1.03 0.04 -7.82
N LEU A 199 1.35 -1.15 -7.30
CA LEU A 199 0.52 -1.84 -6.31
C LEU A 199 0.89 -1.34 -4.90
N PHE A 200 0.22 -0.30 -4.43
CA PHE A 200 0.48 0.44 -3.18
C PHE A 200 1.88 1.09 -3.07
N TRP A 201 2.66 1.10 -4.14
CA TRP A 201 3.92 1.81 -4.19
C TRP A 201 3.77 3.11 -4.97
N TRP A 202 4.26 4.19 -4.41
CA TRP A 202 4.46 5.44 -5.14
C TRP A 202 5.70 5.29 -6.00
N LEU A 203 5.55 5.52 -7.30
CA LEU A 203 6.63 5.47 -8.27
C LEU A 203 7.09 6.89 -8.63
N ASN A 204 8.31 7.00 -9.13
CA ASN A 204 8.83 8.27 -9.65
C ASN A 204 8.93 8.27 -11.17
N ASN A 205 8.08 7.51 -11.85
CA ASN A 205 8.15 7.27 -13.28
C ASN A 205 8.10 8.56 -14.11
N SER A 206 7.28 9.55 -13.73
CA SER A 206 7.27 10.87 -14.36
C SER A 206 8.44 11.77 -13.96
N GLY A 207 9.15 11.46 -12.89
CA GLY A 207 10.17 12.31 -12.27
C GLY A 207 9.63 13.56 -11.56
N LYS A 208 8.31 13.65 -11.37
CA LYS A 208 7.67 14.83 -10.77
C LYS A 208 7.56 14.76 -9.25
N ARG A 209 7.48 13.55 -8.70
CA ARG A 209 7.29 13.35 -7.25
C ARG A 209 8.60 13.60 -6.49
N LEU A 210 9.69 13.01 -6.95
CA LEU A 210 11.03 13.16 -6.38
C LEU A 210 11.98 13.67 -7.47
N THR A 211 12.00 14.97 -7.69
CA THR A 211 12.74 15.59 -8.81
C THR A 211 14.25 15.38 -8.75
N SER A 212 14.79 15.11 -7.55
CA SER A 212 16.21 14.85 -7.32
C SER A 212 16.60 13.38 -7.42
N ALA A 213 15.63 12.46 -7.35
CA ALA A 213 15.82 11.02 -7.43
C ALA A 213 15.70 10.50 -8.87
N THR A 214 16.10 9.25 -9.11
CA THR A 214 15.96 8.67 -10.45
C THR A 214 14.51 8.29 -10.74
N ARG A 215 14.19 8.05 -12.01
CA ARG A 215 12.84 7.61 -12.40
C ARG A 215 12.52 6.18 -11.98
N ASN A 216 13.56 5.41 -11.64
CA ASN A 216 13.41 4.05 -11.13
C ASN A 216 13.10 4.01 -9.62
N SER A 217 13.11 5.16 -8.95
CA SER A 217 12.78 5.26 -7.52
C SER A 217 11.35 4.85 -7.24
N ALA A 218 11.18 4.15 -6.13
CA ALA A 218 9.86 3.86 -5.54
C ALA A 218 9.84 4.26 -4.06
N CYS A 219 8.66 4.57 -3.54
CA CYS A 219 8.54 4.87 -2.13
C CYS A 219 7.20 4.41 -1.53
N ALA A 220 7.25 4.08 -0.25
CA ALA A 220 6.09 3.98 0.61
C ALA A 220 6.00 5.25 1.46
N VAL A 221 4.80 5.83 1.54
CA VAL A 221 4.55 7.09 2.24
C VAL A 221 3.41 6.89 3.21
N GLY A 222 3.69 7.05 4.49
CA GLY A 222 2.72 6.96 5.57
C GLY A 222 2.43 8.32 6.20
N PHE A 223 1.30 8.39 6.90
CA PHE A 223 0.92 9.59 7.65
C PHE A 223 2.01 9.98 8.66
N GLY A 224 2.19 11.28 8.88
CA GLY A 224 3.23 11.81 9.78
C GLY A 224 4.65 11.76 9.20
N GLY A 225 4.78 11.75 7.88
CA GLY A 225 6.10 11.81 7.22
C GLY A 225 6.92 10.52 7.38
N ASN A 226 6.25 9.38 7.55
CA ASN A 226 6.89 8.08 7.45
C ASN A 226 7.17 7.78 5.99
N PHE A 227 8.44 7.63 5.64
CA PHE A 227 8.87 7.52 4.26
C PHE A 227 9.92 6.45 4.12
N ILE A 228 9.66 5.44 3.27
CA ILE A 228 10.64 4.47 2.81
C ILE A 228 10.95 4.84 1.36
N TRP A 229 12.18 5.20 1.06
CA TRP A 229 12.64 5.51 -0.29
C TRP A 229 13.60 4.42 -0.76
N ILE A 230 13.28 3.84 -1.91
CA ILE A 230 14.06 2.82 -2.60
C ILE A 230 14.61 3.45 -3.87
N GLU A 231 15.93 3.44 -4.00
CA GLU A 231 16.65 4.00 -5.15
C GLU A 231 17.56 2.93 -5.78
N PRO A 232 17.04 2.18 -6.75
CA PRO A 232 17.72 1.02 -7.31
C PRO A 232 19.05 1.36 -7.99
N ASP A 233 19.13 2.52 -8.67
CA ASP A 233 20.31 2.92 -9.43
C ASP A 233 21.53 3.14 -8.52
N PHE A 234 21.30 3.43 -7.24
CA PHE A 234 22.35 3.59 -6.22
C PHE A 234 22.35 2.46 -5.18
N LYS A 235 21.54 1.39 -5.37
CA LYS A 235 21.37 0.30 -4.39
C LYS A 235 21.09 0.81 -2.99
N LEU A 236 20.21 1.79 -2.88
CA LEU A 236 19.97 2.55 -1.65
C LEU A 236 18.56 2.34 -1.15
N VAL A 237 18.43 2.21 0.16
CA VAL A 237 17.17 2.36 0.91
C VAL A 237 17.37 3.41 1.98
N CYS A 238 16.48 4.39 2.03
CA CYS A 238 16.41 5.37 3.10
C CYS A 238 15.05 5.33 3.79
N VAL A 239 15.07 5.48 5.10
CA VAL A 239 13.86 5.59 5.91
C VAL A 239 13.91 6.89 6.70
N THR A 240 12.82 7.67 6.62
CA THR A 240 12.64 8.84 7.49
C THR A 240 11.34 8.71 8.29
N ARG A 241 11.32 9.38 9.43
CA ARG A 241 10.14 9.52 10.28
C ARG A 241 9.93 11.00 10.57
N TRP A 242 8.65 11.43 10.55
CA TRP A 242 8.29 12.82 10.87
C TRP A 242 8.93 13.87 9.94
N LEU A 243 9.32 13.45 8.74
CA LEU A 243 9.83 14.37 7.72
C LEU A 243 8.64 14.99 6.97
N GLU A 244 8.59 16.32 6.93
CA GLU A 244 7.58 17.02 6.14
C GLU A 244 7.68 16.65 4.66
N SER A 245 6.54 16.43 4.02
CA SER A 245 6.52 16.00 2.61
C SER A 245 7.17 17.00 1.66
N SER A 246 7.13 18.30 1.98
CA SER A 246 7.83 19.35 1.25
C SER A 246 9.35 19.21 1.28
N ALA A 247 9.91 18.53 2.28
CA ALA A 247 11.34 18.31 2.43
C ALA A 247 11.86 17.04 1.72
N TYR A 248 10.99 16.19 1.18
CA TYR A 248 11.42 14.93 0.55
C TYR A 248 12.42 15.12 -0.58
N ASN A 249 12.20 16.09 -1.47
CA ASN A 249 13.12 16.37 -2.57
C ASN A 249 14.49 16.86 -2.09
N GLU A 250 14.52 17.76 -1.12
CA GLU A 250 15.76 18.26 -0.53
C GLU A 250 16.52 17.15 0.19
N PHE A 251 15.82 16.30 0.94
CA PHE A 251 16.41 15.13 1.59
C PHE A 251 17.06 14.21 0.56
N CYS A 252 16.33 13.80 -0.49
CA CYS A 252 16.86 12.95 -1.55
C CYS A 252 18.08 13.59 -2.23
N GLN A 253 18.02 14.90 -2.51
CA GLN A 253 19.13 15.63 -3.11
C GLN A 253 20.41 15.59 -2.24
N LYS A 254 20.27 15.81 -0.94
CA LYS A 254 21.40 15.81 0.00
C LYS A 254 22.02 14.41 0.08
N VAL A 255 21.20 13.36 0.20
CA VAL A 255 21.68 11.97 0.25
C VAL A 255 22.42 11.60 -1.04
N LEU A 256 21.85 11.87 -2.21
CA LEU A 256 22.47 11.53 -3.49
C LEU A 256 23.73 12.36 -3.76
N ARG A 257 23.82 13.60 -3.28
CA ARG A 257 25.05 14.39 -3.37
C ARG A 257 26.20 13.69 -2.64
N VAL A 258 25.96 13.24 -1.41
CA VAL A 258 26.99 12.53 -0.61
C VAL A 258 27.43 11.22 -1.31
N ILE A 259 26.49 10.46 -1.84
CA ILE A 259 26.81 9.21 -2.54
C ILE A 259 27.66 9.48 -3.78
N ARG A 260 27.28 10.47 -4.61
CA ARG A 260 28.00 10.81 -5.85
C ARG A 260 29.38 11.44 -5.60
N SER A 261 29.61 12.05 -4.44
CA SER A 261 30.91 12.62 -4.10
C SER A 261 31.90 11.60 -3.56
N ASN A 262 31.45 10.40 -3.17
CA ASN A 262 32.26 9.35 -2.56
C ASN A 262 32.40 8.10 -3.48
N GLY A 263 31.83 8.10 -4.66
CA GLY A 263 31.94 7.06 -5.69
C GLY A 263 32.64 7.60 -6.94
#